data_316a68faf131525f873095f87d51e98f
#
_entry.id   316a68faf131525f873095f87d51e98f
#
_cell.length_a   1.000
_cell.length_b   1.000
_cell.length_c   1.000
_cell.angle_alpha   90.00
_cell.angle_beta   90.00
_cell.angle_gamma   90.00
#
_symmetry.space_group_name_H-M   'P 1'
#
loop_
_entity.id
_entity.type
_entity.pdbx_description
1 polymer ?
#
loop_
_entity_poly.entity_id
_entity_poly.type
_entity_poly.pdbx_seq_one_letter_code
_entity_poly.pdbx_strand_id
1 'polypeptide(L)'
;MKNIISCTKGYFLEEIKERLNALGYQLSYQILNAKDYGVPQNRERAFIVGASRFSFDFNLLEPSQSVNIQDAISDLAYLCSNEGAFESDYLNPIQSNYQALMRKDSPKLYNHQATNHSQAALEKLKLINKEQGKECLPKNLHGKQQFKSTWGRLNWNKISPTIDTRFDTPSNGTNSHPELHRSITPREAARIQSFSDNYIFYGNKTSVCKQIGNAVPPLLALALGKAILKSLRK
;
A
#
# COMPACT_ATOMS: atom_id res chain seq x y z
N MET A 1 -8.99 -8.47 -1.64
CA MET A 1 -10.38 -8.98 -1.81
C MET A 1 -10.91 -9.47 -0.46
N LYS A 2 -11.41 -8.54 0.39
CA LYS A 2 -12.12 -8.95 1.63
C LYS A 2 -13.46 -9.63 1.33
N ASN A 3 -14.02 -9.37 0.17
CA ASN A 3 -15.35 -9.83 -0.22
C ASN A 3 -15.45 -11.35 -0.46
N ILE A 4 -14.34 -12.09 -0.57
CA ILE A 4 -14.38 -13.55 -0.78
C ILE A 4 -15.12 -14.27 0.36
N ILE A 5 -15.06 -13.72 1.59
CA ILE A 5 -15.75 -14.28 2.77
C ILE A 5 -17.26 -14.08 2.69
N SER A 6 -17.73 -12.98 2.12
CA SER A 6 -19.15 -12.62 2.07
C SER A 6 -19.78 -12.68 0.67
N CYS A 7 -18.95 -12.81 -0.37
CA CYS A 7 -19.42 -12.89 -1.76
C CYS A 7 -20.34 -14.11 -1.94
N THR A 8 -21.46 -13.91 -2.63
CA THR A 8 -22.47 -14.96 -2.88
C THR A 8 -22.91 -15.65 -1.56
N LYS A 9 -23.15 -14.85 -0.50
CA LYS A 9 -23.55 -15.34 0.84
C LYS A 9 -22.55 -16.35 1.44
N GLY A 10 -21.25 -16.22 1.15
CA GLY A 10 -20.19 -17.09 1.66
C GLY A 10 -19.93 -18.36 0.86
N TYR A 11 -20.63 -18.58 -0.26
CA TYR A 11 -20.51 -19.80 -1.07
C TYR A 11 -19.05 -20.17 -1.40
N PHE A 12 -18.25 -19.22 -1.87
CA PHE A 12 -16.86 -19.50 -2.23
C PHE A 12 -15.98 -19.89 -1.04
N LEU A 13 -16.24 -19.35 0.14
CA LEU A 13 -15.50 -19.73 1.34
C LEU A 13 -15.85 -21.16 1.77
N GLU A 14 -17.12 -21.53 1.73
CA GLU A 14 -17.55 -22.90 2.07
C GLU A 14 -16.99 -23.92 1.06
N GLU A 15 -17.04 -23.62 -0.22
CA GLU A 15 -16.43 -24.47 -1.27
C GLU A 15 -14.92 -24.69 -1.03
N ILE A 16 -14.18 -23.62 -0.65
CA ILE A 16 -12.75 -23.73 -0.30
C ILE A 16 -12.56 -24.62 0.93
N LYS A 17 -13.40 -24.44 1.96
CA LYS A 17 -13.35 -25.26 3.19
C LYS A 17 -13.58 -26.74 2.88
N GLU A 18 -14.65 -27.06 2.17
CA GLU A 18 -15.00 -28.45 1.84
C GLU A 18 -13.87 -29.14 1.08
N ARG A 19 -13.32 -28.49 0.05
CA ARG A 19 -12.22 -29.05 -0.74
C ARG A 19 -10.95 -29.27 0.05
N LEU A 20 -10.57 -28.31 0.90
CA LEU A 20 -9.35 -28.44 1.70
C LEU A 20 -9.55 -29.41 2.88
N ASN A 21 -10.73 -29.47 3.48
CA ASN A 21 -11.07 -30.45 4.50
C ASN A 21 -11.01 -31.88 3.95
N ALA A 22 -11.50 -32.11 2.72
CA ALA A 22 -11.40 -33.41 2.05
C ALA A 22 -9.94 -33.84 1.81
N LEU A 23 -8.99 -32.89 1.77
CA LEU A 23 -7.54 -33.15 1.67
C LEU A 23 -6.85 -33.23 3.05
N GLY A 24 -7.61 -33.20 4.15
CA GLY A 24 -7.07 -33.28 5.50
C GLY A 24 -6.54 -31.96 6.10
N TYR A 25 -6.87 -30.80 5.49
CA TYR A 25 -6.50 -29.51 6.05
C TYR A 25 -7.59 -28.95 6.94
N GLN A 26 -7.21 -28.43 8.09
CA GLN A 26 -8.07 -27.58 8.92
C GLN A 26 -7.91 -26.12 8.51
N LEU A 27 -9.01 -25.41 8.27
CA LEU A 27 -9.00 -24.03 7.83
C LEU A 27 -9.32 -23.07 8.97
N SER A 28 -8.47 -22.04 9.08
CA SER A 28 -8.73 -20.82 9.83
C SER A 28 -8.79 -19.64 8.86
N TYR A 29 -9.67 -18.67 9.08
CA TYR A 29 -9.72 -17.48 8.24
C TYR A 29 -10.09 -16.23 9.05
N GLN A 30 -9.55 -15.09 8.63
CA GLN A 30 -9.82 -13.78 9.23
C GLN A 30 -9.59 -12.65 8.22
N ILE A 31 -10.31 -11.53 8.41
CA ILE A 31 -10.00 -10.27 7.73
C ILE A 31 -8.96 -9.54 8.60
N LEU A 32 -7.79 -9.27 8.01
CA LEU A 32 -6.73 -8.50 8.66
C LEU A 32 -6.62 -7.13 7.99
N ASN A 33 -6.31 -6.11 8.81
CA ASN A 33 -5.98 -4.79 8.30
C ASN A 33 -4.48 -4.54 8.44
N ALA A 34 -3.81 -4.21 7.34
CA ALA A 34 -2.36 -4.02 7.30
C ALA A 34 -1.87 -2.94 8.29
N LYS A 35 -2.67 -1.89 8.53
CA LYS A 35 -2.34 -0.81 9.47
C LYS A 35 -2.05 -1.30 10.89
N ASP A 36 -2.66 -2.41 11.30
CA ASP A 36 -2.51 -2.96 12.64
C ASP A 36 -1.15 -3.69 12.83
N TYR A 37 -0.37 -3.81 11.75
CA TYR A 37 0.94 -4.49 11.70
C TYR A 37 2.08 -3.56 11.23
N GLY A 38 1.98 -2.25 11.52
CA GLY A 38 3.02 -1.28 11.19
C GLY A 38 3.10 -0.85 9.73
N VAL A 39 2.07 -1.17 8.93
CA VAL A 39 1.98 -0.75 7.52
C VAL A 39 1.24 0.59 7.46
N PRO A 40 1.80 1.65 6.84
CA PRO A 40 1.16 2.97 6.76
C PRO A 40 -0.02 3.01 5.77
N GLN A 41 -0.83 1.93 5.73
CA GLN A 41 -1.93 1.77 4.79
C GLN A 41 -3.12 1.06 5.42
N ASN A 42 -4.30 1.64 5.27
CA ASN A 42 -5.58 1.00 5.60
C ASN A 42 -5.95 0.02 4.48
N ARG A 43 -5.52 -1.25 4.64
CA ARG A 43 -5.70 -2.30 3.64
C ARG A 43 -6.25 -3.56 4.29
N GLU A 44 -7.55 -3.77 4.14
CA GLU A 44 -8.22 -4.97 4.62
C GLU A 44 -8.16 -6.08 3.57
N ARG A 45 -7.73 -7.27 3.98
CA ARG A 45 -7.70 -8.46 3.14
C ARG A 45 -8.16 -9.67 3.95
N ALA A 46 -8.84 -10.60 3.27
CA ALA A 46 -9.13 -11.90 3.82
C ALA A 46 -7.88 -12.79 3.71
N PHE A 47 -7.55 -13.43 4.83
CA PHE A 47 -6.51 -14.44 4.91
C PHE A 47 -7.15 -15.77 5.28
N ILE A 48 -6.77 -16.82 4.57
CA ILE A 48 -7.21 -18.19 4.78
C ILE A 48 -5.94 -19.00 4.99
N VAL A 49 -5.83 -19.68 6.12
CA VAL A 49 -4.70 -20.56 6.45
C VAL A 49 -5.22 -21.99 6.57
N GLY A 50 -4.71 -22.87 5.73
CA GLY A 50 -4.99 -24.31 5.80
C GLY A 50 -3.76 -25.03 6.38
N ALA A 51 -3.95 -25.83 7.42
CA ALA A 51 -2.89 -26.62 8.04
C ALA A 51 -3.34 -28.08 8.23
N SER A 52 -2.47 -29.05 7.91
CA SER A 52 -2.77 -30.48 8.02
C SER A 52 -2.37 -31.10 9.36
N ARG A 53 -1.49 -30.42 10.12
CA ARG A 53 -0.90 -30.97 11.36
C ARG A 53 -1.21 -30.17 12.62
N PHE A 54 -1.80 -28.99 12.48
CA PHE A 54 -2.16 -28.09 13.58
C PHE A 54 -3.36 -27.23 13.22
N SER A 55 -4.01 -26.60 14.20
CA SER A 55 -4.99 -25.56 13.95
C SER A 55 -4.34 -24.20 14.09
N PHE A 56 -4.48 -23.35 13.07
CA PHE A 56 -3.90 -22.00 13.08
C PHE A 56 -4.81 -21.04 13.87
N ASP A 57 -4.20 -20.33 14.83
CA ASP A 57 -4.89 -19.33 15.65
C ASP A 57 -4.42 -17.91 15.27
N PHE A 58 -5.33 -17.10 14.73
CA PHE A 58 -5.06 -15.70 14.37
C PHE A 58 -4.78 -14.81 15.58
N ASN A 59 -5.17 -15.20 16.80
CA ASN A 59 -4.83 -14.47 18.03
C ASN A 59 -3.33 -14.47 18.35
N LEU A 60 -2.54 -15.30 17.66
CA LEU A 60 -1.07 -15.31 17.76
C LEU A 60 -0.39 -14.18 16.99
N LEU A 61 -1.13 -13.44 16.15
CA LEU A 61 -0.58 -12.25 15.50
C LEU A 61 -0.38 -11.13 16.54
N GLU A 62 0.80 -10.54 16.51
CA GLU A 62 1.16 -9.42 17.38
C GLU A 62 0.97 -8.10 16.62
N PRO A 63 0.07 -7.22 17.08
CA PRO A 63 -0.06 -5.89 16.52
C PRO A 63 1.22 -5.07 16.68
N SER A 64 1.42 -4.11 15.80
CA SER A 64 2.54 -3.18 15.80
C SER A 64 2.05 -1.74 15.88
N GLN A 65 2.96 -0.84 16.21
CA GLN A 65 2.65 0.59 16.29
C GLN A 65 2.19 1.12 14.92
N SER A 66 1.20 2.01 14.96
CA SER A 66 0.68 2.68 13.75
C SER A 66 1.74 3.61 13.16
N VAL A 67 1.81 3.64 11.82
CA VAL A 67 2.72 4.48 11.03
C VAL A 67 1.88 5.35 10.09
N ASN A 68 2.15 6.66 10.06
CA ASN A 68 1.46 7.59 9.17
C ASN A 68 2.27 7.86 7.89
N ILE A 69 1.73 8.69 6.99
CA ILE A 69 2.38 9.02 5.72
C ILE A 69 3.67 9.82 5.93
N GLN A 70 3.72 10.71 6.92
CA GLN A 70 4.93 11.47 7.22
C GLN A 70 6.08 10.55 7.63
N ASP A 71 5.81 9.62 8.53
CA ASP A 71 6.80 8.62 8.93
C ASP A 71 7.28 7.77 7.75
N ALA A 72 6.42 7.52 6.76
CA ALA A 72 6.73 6.62 5.66
C ALA A 72 7.56 7.27 4.56
N ILE A 73 7.24 8.51 4.13
CA ILE A 73 7.75 9.08 2.87
C ILE A 73 8.22 10.54 2.95
N SER A 74 8.27 11.19 4.12
CA SER A 74 8.66 12.60 4.20
C SER A 74 10.08 12.86 3.69
N ASP A 75 10.99 11.93 3.86
CA ASP A 75 12.37 12.01 3.35
C ASP A 75 12.49 11.86 1.82
N LEU A 76 11.41 11.47 1.13
CA LEU A 76 11.33 11.36 -0.33
C LEU A 76 10.60 12.55 -1.00
N ALA A 77 10.19 13.56 -0.23
CA ALA A 77 9.33 14.65 -0.67
C ALA A 77 10.10 15.81 -1.37
N TYR A 78 10.82 15.53 -2.46
CA TYR A 78 11.61 16.54 -3.17
C TYR A 78 11.45 16.56 -4.69
N LEU A 79 10.86 15.51 -5.30
CA LEU A 79 10.70 15.45 -6.76
C LEU A 79 9.46 16.17 -7.26
N CYS A 80 9.58 16.94 -8.31
CA CYS A 80 8.47 17.41 -9.12
C CYS A 80 7.98 16.35 -10.11
N SER A 81 6.92 16.67 -10.89
CA SER A 81 6.46 15.81 -11.99
C SER A 81 7.58 15.61 -13.03
N ASN A 82 7.74 14.38 -13.52
CA ASN A 82 8.76 13.98 -14.50
C ASN A 82 10.20 13.98 -13.99
N GLU A 83 10.44 14.17 -12.70
CA GLU A 83 11.78 14.12 -12.10
C GLU A 83 12.09 12.74 -11.48
N GLY A 84 13.37 12.57 -11.13
CA GLY A 84 13.90 11.36 -10.52
C GLY A 84 14.41 10.35 -11.53
N ALA A 85 14.95 9.25 -11.01
CA ALA A 85 15.57 8.20 -11.79
C ALA A 85 15.25 6.81 -11.23
N PHE A 86 15.61 5.77 -11.98
CA PHE A 86 15.50 4.39 -11.52
C PHE A 86 16.40 4.13 -10.29
N GLU A 87 17.60 4.70 -10.28
CA GLU A 87 18.57 4.66 -9.18
C GLU A 87 19.07 6.07 -8.88
N SER A 88 19.19 6.44 -7.62
CA SER A 88 19.70 7.72 -7.15
C SER A 88 20.28 7.62 -5.74
N ASP A 89 20.87 8.69 -5.26
CA ASP A 89 21.20 8.85 -3.84
C ASP A 89 19.99 9.34 -3.04
N TYR A 90 20.03 9.15 -1.73
CA TYR A 90 19.10 9.79 -0.80
C TYR A 90 19.48 11.24 -0.63
N LEU A 91 18.58 12.18 -0.90
CA LEU A 91 18.83 13.62 -0.75
C LEU A 91 18.54 14.12 0.67
N ASN A 92 17.56 13.53 1.36
CA ASN A 92 17.22 13.93 2.71
C ASN A 92 17.67 12.88 3.75
N PRO A 93 17.97 13.30 4.98
CA PRO A 93 18.26 12.40 6.08
C PRO A 93 17.01 11.58 6.47
N ILE A 94 17.24 10.53 7.26
CA ILE A 94 16.18 9.75 7.90
C ILE A 94 15.46 10.64 8.92
N GLN A 95 14.13 10.66 8.91
CA GLN A 95 13.28 11.49 9.74
C GLN A 95 12.38 10.69 10.68
N SER A 96 12.36 9.36 10.55
CA SER A 96 11.55 8.47 11.38
C SER A 96 12.19 7.10 11.56
N ASN A 97 11.77 6.37 12.59
CA ASN A 97 12.19 4.97 12.78
C ASN A 97 11.72 4.07 11.64
N TYR A 98 10.57 4.38 11.03
CA TYR A 98 10.07 3.62 9.88
C TYR A 98 10.98 3.82 8.66
N GLN A 99 11.41 5.04 8.37
CA GLN A 99 12.37 5.29 7.29
C GLN A 99 13.71 4.62 7.55
N ALA A 100 14.19 4.60 8.79
CA ALA A 100 15.39 3.86 9.17
C ALA A 100 15.25 2.35 8.87
N LEU A 101 14.09 1.77 9.18
CA LEU A 101 13.78 0.37 8.86
C LEU A 101 13.73 0.14 7.34
N MET A 102 13.10 1.04 6.58
CA MET A 102 12.99 0.89 5.12
C MET A 102 14.33 1.03 4.40
N ARG A 103 15.20 1.94 4.86
CA ARG A 103 16.54 2.16 4.30
C ARG A 103 17.59 1.15 4.73
N LYS A 104 17.27 0.27 5.69
CA LYS A 104 18.20 -0.74 6.16
C LYS A 104 18.74 -1.56 4.98
N ASP A 105 20.06 -1.69 4.91
CA ASP A 105 20.78 -2.43 3.87
C ASP A 105 20.50 -1.93 2.43
N SER A 106 20.15 -0.65 2.27
CA SER A 106 19.95 0.00 0.97
C SER A 106 20.83 1.25 0.83
N PRO A 107 22.04 1.13 0.25
CA PRO A 107 22.93 2.28 0.09
C PRO A 107 22.47 3.27 -0.97
N LYS A 108 21.56 2.87 -1.86
CA LYS A 108 20.97 3.65 -2.93
C LYS A 108 19.45 3.61 -2.87
N LEU A 109 18.82 4.61 -3.47
CA LEU A 109 17.39 4.73 -3.62
C LEU A 109 16.97 4.25 -5.02
N TYR A 110 16.05 3.26 -5.10
CA TYR A 110 15.56 2.71 -6.36
C TYR A 110 14.08 3.01 -6.58
N ASN A 111 13.67 3.10 -7.86
CA ASN A 111 12.29 3.31 -8.28
C ASN A 111 11.67 4.65 -7.80
N HIS A 112 12.49 5.65 -7.47
CA HIS A 112 12.02 6.98 -7.07
C HIS A 112 11.99 7.92 -8.27
N GLN A 113 11.04 7.67 -9.18
CA GLN A 113 10.84 8.45 -10.39
C GLN A 113 9.37 8.86 -10.51
N ALA A 114 9.14 10.16 -10.56
CA ALA A 114 7.81 10.75 -10.67
C ALA A 114 7.18 10.50 -12.05
N THR A 115 5.85 10.40 -12.06
CA THR A 115 5.10 10.32 -13.31
C THR A 115 5.21 11.65 -14.07
N ASN A 116 5.40 11.58 -15.40
CA ASN A 116 5.23 12.73 -16.28
C ASN A 116 3.73 12.97 -16.46
N HIS A 117 3.20 13.94 -15.71
CA HIS A 117 1.79 14.32 -15.80
C HIS A 117 1.57 15.34 -16.94
N SER A 118 0.40 15.25 -17.60
CA SER A 118 0.00 16.25 -18.57
C SER A 118 -0.18 17.63 -17.93
N GLN A 119 -0.01 18.70 -18.71
CA GLN A 119 -0.19 20.06 -18.24
C GLN A 119 -1.58 20.27 -17.59
N ALA A 120 -2.64 19.72 -18.19
CA ALA A 120 -3.99 19.78 -17.64
C ALA A 120 -4.11 19.07 -16.26
N ALA A 121 -3.37 17.97 -16.03
CA ALA A 121 -3.34 17.32 -14.73
C ALA A 121 -2.59 18.15 -13.70
N LEU A 122 -1.48 18.77 -14.08
CA LEU A 122 -0.70 19.66 -13.20
C LEU A 122 -1.50 20.89 -12.79
N GLU A 123 -2.22 21.53 -13.72
CA GLU A 123 -3.10 22.66 -13.44
C GLU A 123 -4.21 22.29 -12.44
N LYS A 124 -4.83 21.11 -12.59
CA LYS A 124 -5.82 20.63 -11.60
C LYS A 124 -5.16 20.40 -10.23
N LEU A 125 -4.00 19.78 -10.18
CA LEU A 125 -3.30 19.52 -8.91
C LEU A 125 -2.89 20.82 -8.20
N LYS A 126 -2.59 21.90 -8.94
CA LYS A 126 -2.29 23.22 -8.37
C LYS A 126 -3.51 23.85 -7.68
N LEU A 127 -4.72 23.55 -8.16
CA LEU A 127 -5.97 24.04 -7.56
C LEU A 127 -6.39 23.27 -6.31
N ILE A 128 -5.81 22.07 -6.07
CA ILE A 128 -6.12 21.25 -4.91
C ILE A 128 -5.17 21.62 -3.78
N ASN A 129 -5.72 22.11 -2.67
CA ASN A 129 -4.93 22.44 -1.49
C ASN A 129 -4.23 21.22 -0.91
N LYS A 130 -3.24 21.48 -0.06
CA LYS A 130 -2.54 20.42 0.68
C LYS A 130 -3.55 19.53 1.40
N GLU A 131 -3.37 18.20 1.29
CA GLU A 131 -4.16 17.19 1.97
C GLU A 131 -5.68 17.17 1.67
N GLN A 132 -6.12 17.89 0.65
CA GLN A 132 -7.50 17.92 0.18
C GLN A 132 -7.67 17.15 -1.14
N GLY A 133 -8.80 17.25 -1.78
CA GLY A 133 -9.11 16.50 -2.98
C GLY A 133 -10.03 17.24 -3.95
N LYS A 134 -10.80 16.46 -4.70
CA LYS A 134 -11.68 16.90 -5.78
C LYS A 134 -12.63 18.04 -5.40
N GLU A 135 -12.98 18.15 -4.14
CA GLU A 135 -13.85 19.21 -3.58
C GLU A 135 -13.29 20.62 -3.80
N CYS A 136 -11.98 20.77 -3.95
CA CYS A 136 -11.32 22.05 -4.26
C CYS A 136 -11.49 22.47 -5.72
N LEU A 137 -11.83 21.53 -6.60
CA LEU A 137 -11.92 21.82 -8.03
C LEU A 137 -13.26 22.46 -8.39
N PRO A 138 -13.29 23.43 -9.30
CA PRO A 138 -14.51 23.89 -9.96
C PRO A 138 -15.26 22.71 -10.58
N LYS A 139 -16.60 22.73 -10.55
CA LYS A 139 -17.45 21.62 -11.01
C LYS A 139 -17.17 21.17 -12.45
N ASN A 140 -16.84 22.10 -13.35
CA ASN A 140 -16.48 21.82 -14.74
C ASN A 140 -15.17 21.02 -14.88
N LEU A 141 -14.31 21.00 -13.85
CA LEU A 141 -13.06 20.24 -13.83
C LEU A 141 -13.18 18.88 -13.13
N HIS A 142 -14.32 18.51 -12.55
CA HIS A 142 -14.51 17.23 -11.86
C HIS A 142 -14.39 16.02 -12.78
N GLY A 143 -14.66 16.17 -14.10
CA GLY A 143 -14.69 15.06 -15.04
C GLY A 143 -15.88 14.11 -14.83
N LYS A 144 -15.93 13.01 -15.60
CA LYS A 144 -17.03 12.03 -15.55
C LYS A 144 -16.93 11.04 -14.38
N GLN A 145 -15.87 11.10 -13.58
CA GLN A 145 -15.63 10.12 -12.52
C GLN A 145 -16.50 10.40 -11.29
N GLN A 146 -17.26 9.38 -10.88
CA GLN A 146 -18.21 9.49 -9.77
C GLN A 146 -17.58 9.31 -8.39
N PHE A 147 -16.38 8.71 -8.29
CA PHE A 147 -15.73 8.43 -7.01
C PHE A 147 -15.27 9.74 -6.33
N LYS A 148 -15.65 9.92 -5.07
CA LYS A 148 -15.27 11.08 -4.26
C LYS A 148 -13.76 11.19 -4.03
N SER A 149 -13.06 10.06 -3.97
CA SER A 149 -11.62 9.98 -3.68
C SER A 149 -10.70 10.36 -4.84
N THR A 150 -11.25 10.59 -6.06
CA THR A 150 -10.45 11.00 -7.22
C THR A 150 -9.79 12.35 -6.99
N TRP A 151 -8.56 12.52 -7.47
CA TRP A 151 -7.73 13.71 -7.28
C TRP A 151 -7.36 13.99 -5.81
N GLY A 152 -7.61 13.05 -4.89
CA GLY A 152 -7.27 13.20 -3.49
C GLY A 152 -5.76 13.23 -3.24
N ARG A 153 -5.33 14.13 -2.36
CA ARG A 153 -3.98 14.12 -1.80
C ARG A 153 -3.93 13.25 -0.55
N LEU A 154 -2.82 12.56 -0.36
CA LEU A 154 -2.52 11.93 0.92
C LEU A 154 -2.40 13.00 2.02
N ASN A 155 -2.52 12.58 3.27
CA ASN A 155 -2.38 13.46 4.42
C ASN A 155 -1.21 12.98 5.28
N TRP A 156 -0.30 13.91 5.64
CA TRP A 156 0.90 13.59 6.39
C TRP A 156 0.62 12.88 7.71
N ASN A 157 -0.38 13.34 8.43
CA ASN A 157 -0.72 12.85 9.77
C ASN A 157 -1.68 11.64 9.76
N LYS A 158 -2.06 11.13 8.58
CA LYS A 158 -2.99 10.00 8.45
C LYS A 158 -2.32 8.78 7.84
N ILE A 159 -2.99 7.65 7.99
CA ILE A 159 -2.68 6.40 7.31
C ILE A 159 -3.23 6.48 5.88
N SER A 160 -2.48 5.99 4.89
CA SER A 160 -2.94 5.95 3.49
C SER A 160 -4.22 5.13 3.34
N PRO A 161 -5.15 5.53 2.46
CA PRO A 161 -6.10 4.60 1.89
C PRO A 161 -5.40 3.43 1.20
N THR A 162 -6.17 2.41 0.81
CA THR A 162 -5.61 1.29 0.03
C THR A 162 -5.01 1.78 -1.28
N ILE A 163 -3.72 1.52 -1.49
CA ILE A 163 -3.03 1.74 -2.76
C ILE A 163 -3.46 0.66 -3.75
N ASP A 164 -3.88 1.08 -4.93
CA ASP A 164 -4.24 0.21 -6.04
C ASP A 164 -3.10 0.06 -7.08
N THR A 165 -3.39 -0.54 -8.22
CA THR A 165 -2.45 -0.76 -9.32
C THR A 165 -2.27 0.44 -10.25
N ARG A 166 -2.92 1.57 -9.96
CA ARG A 166 -2.94 2.81 -10.74
C ARG A 166 -2.64 4.03 -9.88
N PHE A 167 -1.89 3.85 -8.80
CA PHE A 167 -1.50 4.95 -7.91
C PHE A 167 -0.64 6.04 -8.59
N ASP A 168 -0.10 5.76 -9.75
CA ASP A 168 0.62 6.71 -10.60
C ASP A 168 -0.30 7.73 -11.32
N THR A 169 -1.62 7.64 -11.11
CA THR A 169 -2.63 8.46 -11.78
C THR A 169 -3.48 9.20 -10.75
N PRO A 170 -3.40 10.54 -10.64
CA PRO A 170 -4.14 11.33 -9.65
C PRO A 170 -5.66 11.17 -9.75
N SER A 171 -6.18 10.99 -10.97
CA SER A 171 -7.62 10.84 -11.21
C SER A 171 -8.19 9.49 -10.78
N ASN A 172 -7.37 8.54 -10.31
CA ASN A 172 -7.82 7.19 -9.97
C ASN A 172 -8.11 6.98 -8.47
N GLY A 173 -7.86 7.97 -7.62
CA GLY A 173 -8.09 7.85 -6.18
C GLY A 173 -7.34 8.91 -5.38
N THR A 174 -7.09 8.62 -4.11
CA THR A 174 -6.26 9.45 -3.21
C THR A 174 -4.80 9.02 -3.40
N ASN A 175 -4.22 9.35 -4.54
CA ASN A 175 -2.90 8.93 -4.97
C ASN A 175 -1.91 10.09 -5.15
N SER A 176 -2.35 11.34 -4.89
CA SER A 176 -1.48 12.50 -5.01
C SER A 176 -0.65 12.70 -3.75
N HIS A 177 0.61 13.14 -3.94
CA HIS A 177 1.49 13.50 -2.84
C HIS A 177 0.83 14.59 -1.96
N PRO A 178 1.02 14.61 -0.64
CA PRO A 178 0.38 15.57 0.26
C PRO A 178 0.54 17.03 -0.16
N GLU A 179 1.70 17.42 -0.67
CA GLU A 179 2.05 18.80 -1.01
C GLU A 179 2.45 18.99 -2.48
N LEU A 180 3.22 18.06 -3.04
CA LEU A 180 3.77 18.20 -4.39
C LEU A 180 2.69 17.95 -5.46
N HIS A 181 2.80 18.63 -6.60
CA HIS A 181 1.80 18.55 -7.68
C HIS A 181 2.04 17.32 -8.57
N ARG A 182 1.97 16.14 -7.98
CA ARG A 182 2.13 14.85 -8.65
C ARG A 182 1.44 13.72 -7.89
N SER A 183 1.26 12.58 -8.55
CA SER A 183 0.99 11.33 -7.87
C SER A 183 2.22 10.85 -7.09
N ILE A 184 2.01 9.92 -6.16
CA ILE A 184 3.14 9.26 -5.49
C ILE A 184 3.99 8.47 -6.47
N THR A 185 5.30 8.40 -6.20
CA THR A 185 6.24 7.60 -6.98
C THR A 185 6.11 6.11 -6.66
N PRO A 186 6.66 5.21 -7.48
CA PRO A 186 6.71 3.79 -7.14
C PRO A 186 7.42 3.50 -5.81
N ARG A 187 8.50 4.20 -5.47
CA ARG A 187 9.18 4.02 -4.18
C ARG A 187 8.34 4.50 -2.99
N GLU A 188 7.68 5.65 -3.12
CA GLU A 188 6.75 6.11 -2.08
C GLU A 188 5.62 5.11 -1.87
N ALA A 189 5.01 4.61 -2.95
CA ALA A 189 3.99 3.56 -2.89
C ALA A 189 4.51 2.25 -2.28
N ALA A 190 5.73 1.84 -2.63
CA ALA A 190 6.38 0.65 -2.07
C ALA A 190 6.59 0.78 -0.57
N ARG A 191 7.04 1.94 -0.07
CA ARG A 191 7.15 2.20 1.38
C ARG A 191 5.80 2.22 2.08
N ILE A 192 4.75 2.78 1.46
CA ILE A 192 3.39 2.73 1.99
C ILE A 192 2.86 1.27 2.03
N GLN A 193 3.37 0.40 1.17
CA GLN A 193 3.14 -1.06 1.22
C GLN A 193 4.13 -1.81 2.13
N SER A 194 5.03 -1.10 2.82
CA SER A 194 6.09 -1.65 3.69
C SER A 194 7.18 -2.48 2.99
N PHE A 195 7.44 -2.26 1.72
CA PHE A 195 8.64 -2.80 1.08
C PHE A 195 9.87 -2.00 1.52
N SER A 196 10.93 -2.70 1.93
CA SER A 196 12.23 -2.09 2.17
C SER A 196 12.85 -1.53 0.88
N ASP A 197 13.73 -0.54 1.00
CA ASP A 197 14.30 0.17 -0.16
C ASP A 197 15.28 -0.69 -0.95
N ASN A 198 15.86 -1.73 -0.35
CA ASN A 198 16.69 -2.72 -1.03
C ASN A 198 15.88 -3.66 -1.94
N TYR A 199 14.53 -3.67 -1.83
CA TYR A 199 13.69 -4.40 -2.78
C TYR A 199 13.49 -3.56 -4.05
N ILE A 200 14.06 -4.01 -5.17
CA ILE A 200 14.05 -3.31 -6.45
C ILE A 200 12.95 -3.89 -7.34
N PHE A 201 12.11 -3.01 -7.89
CA PHE A 201 11.05 -3.41 -8.84
C PHE A 201 11.56 -3.21 -10.27
N TYR A 202 11.42 -4.24 -11.11
CA TYR A 202 11.82 -4.21 -12.50
C TYR A 202 10.62 -4.26 -13.45
N GLY A 203 10.80 -3.67 -14.63
CA GLY A 203 9.81 -3.61 -15.67
C GLY A 203 9.35 -2.20 -16.00
N ASN A 204 8.38 -2.07 -16.91
CA ASN A 204 7.79 -0.77 -17.22
C ASN A 204 6.92 -0.28 -16.04
N LYS A 205 6.63 1.02 -16.03
CA LYS A 205 5.89 1.68 -14.94
C LYS A 205 4.58 0.97 -14.59
N THR A 206 3.79 0.58 -15.57
CA THR A 206 2.51 -0.12 -15.35
C THR A 206 2.73 -1.46 -14.65
N SER A 207 3.78 -2.20 -15.02
CA SER A 207 4.15 -3.45 -14.37
C SER A 207 4.55 -3.22 -12.91
N VAL A 208 5.40 -2.23 -12.65
CA VAL A 208 5.85 -1.86 -11.29
C VAL A 208 4.65 -1.46 -10.42
N CYS A 209 3.74 -0.63 -10.94
CA CYS A 209 2.53 -0.26 -10.22
C CYS A 209 1.66 -1.47 -9.87
N LYS A 210 1.53 -2.45 -10.78
CA LYS A 210 0.80 -3.69 -10.52
C LYS A 210 1.49 -4.57 -9.49
N GLN A 211 2.81 -4.69 -9.53
CA GLN A 211 3.59 -5.45 -8.55
C GLN A 211 3.35 -4.88 -7.15
N ILE A 212 3.48 -3.57 -6.97
CA ILE A 212 3.28 -2.90 -5.68
C ILE A 212 1.82 -2.98 -5.23
N GLY A 213 0.86 -2.59 -6.09
CA GLY A 213 -0.55 -2.50 -5.72
C GLY A 213 -1.21 -3.84 -5.40
N ASN A 214 -0.77 -4.95 -6.02
CA ASN A 214 -1.31 -6.29 -5.77
C ASN A 214 -0.63 -7.02 -4.61
N ALA A 215 0.48 -6.54 -4.11
CA ALA A 215 1.27 -7.23 -3.09
C ALA A 215 0.51 -7.39 -1.75
N VAL A 216 0.90 -8.40 -1.03
CA VAL A 216 0.69 -8.47 0.43
C VAL A 216 1.80 -7.64 1.06
N PRO A 217 1.48 -6.68 1.96
CA PRO A 217 2.48 -5.87 2.62
C PRO A 217 3.50 -6.72 3.40
N PRO A 218 4.81 -6.55 3.19
CA PRO A 218 5.83 -7.38 3.83
C PRO A 218 5.76 -7.44 5.36
N LEU A 219 5.46 -6.33 6.05
CA LEU A 219 5.32 -6.34 7.51
C LEU A 219 4.12 -7.16 7.98
N LEU A 220 2.99 -7.11 7.26
CA LEU A 220 1.84 -7.98 7.55
C LEU A 220 2.18 -9.46 7.28
N ALA A 221 2.86 -9.74 6.17
CA ALA A 221 3.32 -11.09 5.85
C ALA A 221 4.29 -11.63 6.91
N LEU A 222 5.20 -10.79 7.42
CA LEU A 222 6.11 -11.13 8.51
C LEU A 222 5.36 -11.48 9.81
N ALA A 223 4.34 -10.68 10.18
CA ALA A 223 3.52 -10.95 11.36
C ALA A 223 2.78 -12.29 11.22
N LEU A 224 2.19 -12.57 10.05
CA LEU A 224 1.53 -13.83 9.76
C LEU A 224 2.51 -15.01 9.82
N GLY A 225 3.69 -14.88 9.20
CA GLY A 225 4.73 -15.92 9.23
C GLY A 225 5.20 -16.25 10.65
N LYS A 226 5.40 -15.23 11.49
CA LYS A 226 5.73 -15.44 12.92
C LYS A 226 4.62 -16.19 13.66
N ALA A 227 3.35 -15.85 13.43
CA ALA A 227 2.21 -16.52 14.04
C ALA A 227 2.11 -18.00 13.60
N ILE A 228 2.35 -18.29 12.31
CA ILE A 228 2.42 -19.66 11.79
C ILE A 228 3.53 -20.44 12.49
N LEU A 229 4.74 -19.89 12.61
CA LEU A 229 5.84 -20.54 13.33
C LEU A 229 5.55 -20.81 14.79
N LYS A 230 4.81 -19.90 15.48
CA LYS A 230 4.34 -20.14 16.86
C LYS A 230 3.34 -21.28 16.94
N SER A 231 2.43 -21.40 15.96
CA SER A 231 1.45 -22.49 15.90
C SER A 231 2.10 -23.87 15.68
N LEU A 232 3.21 -23.91 14.94
CA LEU A 232 3.97 -25.16 14.68
C LEU A 232 4.73 -25.69 15.91
N ARG A 233 4.96 -24.84 16.92
CA ARG A 233 5.72 -25.18 18.13
C ARG A 233 4.82 -25.57 19.32
N LYS A 234 3.51 -25.47 19.14
CA LYS A 234 2.49 -25.95 20.08
C LYS A 234 2.12 -27.39 19.78
#